data_b0ca5a2d5d3bb934a5de75fce815734f
#
_entry.id   b0ca5a2d5d3bb934a5de75fce815734f
#
_cell.length_a   1.000
_cell.length_b   1.000
_cell.length_c   1.000
_cell.angle_alpha   90.00
_cell.angle_beta   90.00
_cell.angle_gamma   90.00
#
_symmetry.space_group_name_H-M   'P 1'
#
loop_
_entity.id
_entity.type
_entity.pdbx_description
1 polymer ?
#
loop_
_entity_poly.entity_id
_entity_poly.type
_entity_poly.pdbx_seq_one_letter_code
_entity_poly.pdbx_strand_id
1 'polypeptide(L)'
;TEAPTTQALARPSASASASAKADECPEGMVSVPGGKFFMGADDDLPDEKPAHQVTLKAFCLDRVEVTTSAYKACSDRGECKRAGATNKWPDITAADQKTYDPLCNVNVEGHGEHPINCVDWEMADRFCRAGGKRLPTEAEWEFAARGSDGRRYPWGDATPSGKHLNACGAECVEWGKKNRVELLAMYKESDGFATTAPVGSFPEGRSRFGADDLVGNVWEWTSDWYGAYGKADVTDPSGPEKGTMRVIRGGAWNGSYPDWVRPTFRFKNVADARSYGIGFRCAK
;
A
#
# COMPACT_ATOMS: atom_id res chain seq x y z
N THR A 1 -68.19 22.62 -32.35
CA THR A 1 -66.68 22.65 -32.37
C THR A 1 -66.12 22.05 -31.09
N GLU A 2 -65.87 20.76 -31.18
CA GLU A 2 -65.28 20.00 -30.09
C GLU A 2 -63.76 20.22 -30.09
N ALA A 3 -63.20 20.41 -28.87
CA ALA A 3 -61.77 20.51 -28.64
C ALA A 3 -61.17 19.08 -28.45
N PRO A 4 -59.93 18.80 -28.90
CA PRO A 4 -59.37 17.49 -28.81
C PRO A 4 -58.76 17.23 -27.42
N THR A 5 -59.14 16.10 -26.81
CA THR A 5 -58.65 15.56 -25.56
C THR A 5 -57.19 15.06 -25.73
N THR A 6 -56.26 15.66 -25.00
CA THR A 6 -54.85 15.26 -24.94
C THR A 6 -54.68 14.07 -23.98
N GLN A 7 -54.40 12.89 -24.51
CA GLN A 7 -53.99 11.73 -23.73
C GLN A 7 -52.52 11.93 -23.22
N ALA A 8 -52.36 11.94 -21.90
CA ALA A 8 -51.05 11.94 -21.25
C ALA A 8 -50.42 10.54 -21.39
N LEU A 9 -49.30 10.44 -22.07
CA LEU A 9 -48.46 9.25 -22.14
C LEU A 9 -47.81 9.01 -20.77
N ALA A 10 -48.13 7.89 -20.16
CA ALA A 10 -47.50 7.43 -18.92
C ALA A 10 -46.03 7.16 -19.16
N ARG A 11 -45.17 7.78 -18.36
CA ARG A 11 -43.73 7.48 -18.27
C ARG A 11 -43.52 6.07 -17.69
N PRO A 12 -42.65 5.24 -18.27
CA PRO A 12 -42.30 3.98 -17.61
C PRO A 12 -41.52 4.27 -16.32
N SER A 13 -42.02 3.70 -15.21
CA SER A 13 -41.30 3.69 -13.92
C SER A 13 -39.98 2.97 -14.11
N ALA A 14 -38.88 3.67 -13.80
CA ALA A 14 -37.58 3.04 -13.71
C ALA A 14 -37.63 2.00 -12.55
N SER A 15 -37.49 0.74 -12.92
CA SER A 15 -37.29 -0.34 -11.97
C SER A 15 -36.00 -0.04 -11.20
N ALA A 16 -36.12 0.20 -9.90
CA ALA A 16 -34.97 0.24 -9.01
C ALA A 16 -34.27 -1.14 -9.11
N SER A 17 -33.09 -1.16 -9.72
CA SER A 17 -32.23 -2.31 -9.66
C SER A 17 -31.87 -2.52 -8.18
N ALA A 18 -32.20 -3.70 -7.63
CA ALA A 18 -31.78 -4.09 -6.32
C ALA A 18 -30.25 -3.99 -6.25
N SER A 19 -29.75 -2.99 -5.53
CA SER A 19 -28.34 -2.96 -5.16
C SER A 19 -28.11 -4.19 -4.29
N ALA A 20 -27.33 -5.15 -4.81
CA ALA A 20 -26.76 -6.19 -3.98
C ALA A 20 -26.10 -5.46 -2.78
N LYS A 21 -26.47 -5.85 -1.55
CA LYS A 21 -25.78 -5.40 -0.34
C LYS A 21 -24.30 -5.70 -0.60
N ALA A 22 -23.46 -4.67 -0.68
CA ALA A 22 -22.03 -4.85 -0.60
C ALA A 22 -21.78 -5.59 0.71
N ASP A 23 -21.15 -6.77 0.66
CA ASP A 23 -20.76 -7.48 1.87
C ASP A 23 -19.97 -6.50 2.71
N GLU A 24 -20.45 -6.27 3.95
CA GLU A 24 -19.81 -5.31 4.87
C GLU A 24 -18.40 -5.81 5.15
N CYS A 25 -17.40 -5.00 4.86
CA CYS A 25 -16.01 -5.34 5.17
C CYS A 25 -15.82 -5.50 6.68
N PRO A 26 -14.97 -6.43 7.12
CA PRO A 26 -14.61 -6.57 8.52
C PRO A 26 -14.16 -5.23 9.13
N GLU A 27 -14.33 -5.09 10.44
CA GLU A 27 -13.83 -3.93 11.18
C GLU A 27 -12.34 -3.69 10.89
N GLY A 28 -11.97 -2.42 10.74
CA GLY A 28 -10.59 -2.02 10.40
C GLY A 28 -10.25 -2.12 8.90
N MET A 29 -11.17 -2.58 8.07
CA MET A 29 -10.99 -2.62 6.61
C MET A 29 -11.88 -1.60 5.91
N VAL A 30 -11.44 -1.14 4.75
CA VAL A 30 -12.21 -0.28 3.84
C VAL A 30 -12.75 -1.10 2.68
N SER A 31 -13.96 -0.75 2.20
CA SER A 31 -14.55 -1.36 1.03
C SER A 31 -14.05 -0.67 -0.24
N VAL A 32 -13.46 -1.44 -1.13
CA VAL A 32 -13.05 -1.01 -2.47
C VAL A 32 -14.02 -1.64 -3.47
N PRO A 33 -14.85 -0.84 -4.15
CA PRO A 33 -15.99 -1.37 -4.95
C PRO A 33 -15.56 -2.11 -6.22
N GLY A 34 -14.27 -2.23 -6.49
CA GLY A 34 -13.76 -2.74 -7.74
C GLY A 34 -14.01 -1.76 -8.89
N GLY A 35 -13.86 -2.23 -10.12
CA GLY A 35 -14.05 -1.43 -11.31
C GLY A 35 -12.92 -1.56 -12.32
N LYS A 36 -12.93 -0.67 -13.32
CA LYS A 36 -11.90 -0.61 -14.36
C LYS A 36 -10.96 0.56 -14.11
N PHE A 37 -9.67 0.34 -14.33
CA PHE A 37 -8.67 1.40 -14.29
C PHE A 37 -7.50 1.07 -15.23
N PHE A 38 -6.66 2.05 -15.49
CA PHE A 38 -5.38 1.83 -16.15
C PHE A 38 -4.30 1.63 -15.10
N MET A 39 -3.74 0.42 -15.03
CA MET A 39 -2.62 0.06 -14.18
C MET A 39 -1.31 0.41 -14.86
N GLY A 40 -0.36 0.98 -14.11
CA GLY A 40 0.90 1.47 -14.65
C GLY A 40 0.78 2.85 -15.30
N ALA A 41 1.81 3.24 -16.06
CA ALA A 41 1.91 4.54 -16.75
C ALA A 41 2.81 4.43 -17.97
N ASP A 42 2.48 5.15 -19.08
CA ASP A 42 3.28 5.13 -20.31
C ASP A 42 4.35 6.23 -20.38
N ASP A 43 4.21 7.27 -19.59
CA ASP A 43 5.06 8.46 -19.53
C ASP A 43 6.04 8.47 -18.35
N ASP A 44 5.97 7.47 -17.48
CA ASP A 44 6.82 7.31 -16.31
C ASP A 44 7.97 6.28 -16.54
N LEU A 45 8.42 5.61 -15.48
CA LEU A 45 9.59 4.71 -15.53
C LEU A 45 9.34 3.42 -16.34
N PRO A 46 10.39 2.80 -16.89
CA PRO A 46 10.23 1.59 -17.73
C PRO A 46 9.46 0.45 -17.08
N ASP A 47 9.66 0.22 -15.78
CA ASP A 47 9.02 -0.88 -15.04
C ASP A 47 7.50 -0.65 -14.81
N GLU A 48 7.03 0.57 -15.03
CA GLU A 48 5.61 0.93 -14.93
C GLU A 48 4.84 0.74 -16.26
N LYS A 49 5.57 0.43 -17.35
CA LYS A 49 5.05 0.33 -18.72
C LYS A 49 4.76 -1.10 -19.14
N PRO A 50 3.81 -1.29 -20.05
CA PRO A 50 2.84 -0.32 -20.55
C PRO A 50 1.67 -0.11 -19.57
N ALA A 51 1.04 1.05 -19.64
CA ALA A 51 -0.29 1.22 -19.05
C ALA A 51 -1.26 0.26 -19.75
N HIS A 52 -2.06 -0.46 -18.97
CA HIS A 52 -3.01 -1.44 -19.50
C HIS A 52 -4.29 -1.46 -18.67
N GLN A 53 -5.40 -1.84 -19.28
CA GLN A 53 -6.68 -1.84 -18.59
C GLN A 53 -6.80 -3.07 -17.66
N VAL A 54 -7.13 -2.82 -16.39
CA VAL A 54 -7.41 -3.85 -15.39
C VAL A 54 -8.85 -3.69 -14.92
N THR A 55 -9.56 -4.82 -14.80
CA THR A 55 -10.87 -4.89 -14.15
C THR A 55 -10.74 -5.68 -12.86
N LEU A 56 -11.20 -5.12 -11.75
CA LEU A 56 -11.19 -5.76 -10.44
C LEU A 56 -12.60 -5.94 -9.91
N LYS A 57 -12.84 -7.05 -9.23
CA LYS A 57 -14.01 -7.24 -8.36
C LYS A 57 -13.89 -6.37 -7.12
N ALA A 58 -15.01 -6.19 -6.41
CA ALA A 58 -15.00 -5.57 -5.09
C ALA A 58 -14.21 -6.42 -4.10
N PHE A 59 -13.47 -5.75 -3.22
CA PHE A 59 -12.68 -6.37 -2.16
C PHE A 59 -12.60 -5.48 -0.93
N CYS A 60 -12.17 -6.06 0.18
CA CYS A 60 -11.85 -5.31 1.39
C CYS A 60 -10.33 -5.17 1.52
N LEU A 61 -9.87 -4.00 1.96
CA LEU A 61 -8.45 -3.73 2.22
C LEU A 61 -8.29 -3.21 3.64
N ASP A 62 -7.28 -3.65 4.38
CA ASP A 62 -6.94 -3.05 5.67
C ASP A 62 -6.76 -1.54 5.49
N ARG A 63 -7.40 -0.77 6.38
CA ARG A 63 -7.36 0.70 6.30
C ARG A 63 -5.94 1.24 6.45
N VAL A 64 -5.14 0.61 7.29
CA VAL A 64 -3.76 0.96 7.61
C VAL A 64 -2.86 -0.26 7.45
N GLU A 65 -1.55 -0.08 7.52
CA GLU A 65 -0.60 -1.19 7.59
C GLU A 65 -0.83 -2.02 8.87
N VAL A 66 -0.44 -3.28 8.86
CA VAL A 66 -0.46 -4.13 10.06
C VAL A 66 0.48 -3.56 11.10
N THR A 67 -0.04 -3.29 12.31
CA THR A 67 0.75 -2.71 13.40
C THR A 67 1.67 -3.74 14.07
N THR A 68 2.72 -3.25 14.71
CA THR A 68 3.64 -4.07 15.53
C THR A 68 2.89 -4.82 16.63
N SER A 69 1.94 -4.17 17.31
CA SER A 69 1.10 -4.80 18.36
C SER A 69 0.23 -5.92 17.79
N ALA A 70 -0.43 -5.70 16.65
CA ALA A 70 -1.28 -6.70 16.01
C ALA A 70 -0.46 -7.93 15.58
N TYR A 71 0.71 -7.69 14.97
CA TYR A 71 1.60 -8.76 14.56
C TYR A 71 2.13 -9.57 15.77
N LYS A 72 2.55 -8.85 16.83
CA LYS A 72 3.01 -9.47 18.06
C LYS A 72 1.92 -10.36 18.69
N ALA A 73 0.68 -9.88 18.74
CA ALA A 73 -0.44 -10.66 19.26
C ALA A 73 -0.65 -11.98 18.47
N CYS A 74 -0.50 -11.96 17.14
CA CYS A 74 -0.54 -13.17 16.31
C CYS A 74 0.59 -14.14 16.67
N SER A 75 1.81 -13.61 16.86
CA SER A 75 2.99 -14.42 17.23
C SER A 75 2.86 -15.03 18.62
N ASP A 76 2.30 -14.28 19.57
CA ASP A 76 2.12 -14.74 20.96
C ASP A 76 1.07 -15.87 21.05
N ARG A 77 0.09 -15.91 20.11
CA ARG A 77 -0.83 -17.05 19.96
C ARG A 77 -0.24 -18.24 19.20
N GLY A 78 1.00 -18.11 18.68
CA GLY A 78 1.65 -19.17 17.89
C GLY A 78 1.13 -19.31 16.45
N GLU A 79 0.28 -18.40 15.99
CA GLU A 79 -0.32 -18.41 14.63
C GLU A 79 0.65 -17.85 13.59
N CYS A 80 1.53 -16.93 13.99
CA CYS A 80 2.53 -16.28 13.16
C CYS A 80 3.95 -16.59 13.66
N LYS A 81 4.93 -16.57 12.74
CA LYS A 81 6.34 -16.53 13.12
C LYS A 81 6.62 -15.20 13.82
N ARG A 82 7.55 -15.18 14.80
CA ARG A 82 8.00 -13.91 15.39
C ARG A 82 8.66 -13.05 14.33
N ALA A 83 8.38 -11.74 14.36
CA ALA A 83 9.03 -10.79 13.49
C ALA A 83 10.56 -10.80 13.72
N GLY A 84 11.31 -10.51 12.66
CA GLY A 84 12.75 -10.43 12.76
C GLY A 84 13.19 -9.22 13.59
N ALA A 85 14.19 -9.43 14.44
CA ALA A 85 14.87 -8.36 15.16
C ALA A 85 16.05 -7.79 14.34
N THR A 86 16.28 -8.33 13.15
CA THR A 86 17.41 -8.00 12.29
C THR A 86 16.98 -7.89 10.83
N ASN A 87 17.64 -7.00 10.13
CA ASN A 87 17.50 -6.86 8.70
C ASN A 87 18.18 -8.01 7.95
N LYS A 88 17.64 -8.35 6.77
CA LYS A 88 18.17 -9.36 5.87
C LYS A 88 17.87 -8.98 4.42
N TRP A 89 18.88 -8.77 3.61
CA TRP A 89 18.79 -8.64 2.16
C TRP A 89 20.09 -9.12 1.52
N PRO A 90 20.14 -9.39 0.21
CA PRO A 90 21.37 -9.76 -0.46
C PRO A 90 22.48 -8.73 -0.19
N ASP A 91 23.68 -9.22 0.13
CA ASP A 91 24.88 -8.40 0.35
C ASP A 91 24.84 -7.43 1.56
N ILE A 92 23.88 -7.59 2.49
CA ILE A 92 23.87 -6.80 3.73
C ILE A 92 25.16 -6.99 4.52
N THR A 93 25.76 -5.90 4.93
CA THR A 93 26.99 -5.92 5.72
C THR A 93 26.70 -5.87 7.22
N ALA A 94 27.70 -6.22 8.05
CA ALA A 94 27.60 -6.05 9.50
C ALA A 94 27.46 -4.56 9.91
N ALA A 95 28.01 -3.65 9.10
CA ALA A 95 27.83 -2.20 9.32
C ALA A 95 26.39 -1.77 9.07
N ASP A 96 25.76 -2.29 7.98
CA ASP A 96 24.34 -2.06 7.69
C ASP A 96 23.47 -2.61 8.82
N GLN A 97 23.69 -3.85 9.25
CA GLN A 97 22.95 -4.43 10.36
C GLN A 97 23.06 -3.59 11.61
N LYS A 98 24.27 -3.16 11.99
CA LYS A 98 24.46 -2.30 13.15
C LYS A 98 23.67 -0.99 13.06
N THR A 99 23.53 -0.43 11.85
CA THR A 99 22.82 0.82 11.61
C THR A 99 21.31 0.62 11.59
N TYR A 100 20.84 -0.45 10.94
CA TYR A 100 19.42 -0.60 10.60
C TYR A 100 18.64 -1.61 11.44
N ASP A 101 19.31 -2.56 12.15
CA ASP A 101 18.60 -3.50 13.04
C ASP A 101 17.84 -2.80 14.17
N PRO A 102 18.36 -1.69 14.75
CA PRO A 102 17.60 -0.91 15.73
C PRO A 102 16.29 -0.32 15.21
N LEU A 103 16.10 -0.26 13.89
CA LEU A 103 14.88 0.25 13.23
C LEU A 103 13.81 -0.83 13.02
N CYS A 104 14.07 -2.09 13.39
CA CYS A 104 13.02 -3.09 13.44
C CYS A 104 12.08 -2.76 14.59
N ASN A 105 10.84 -2.37 14.30
CA ASN A 105 9.88 -1.83 15.25
C ASN A 105 9.56 -2.76 16.42
N VAL A 106 9.74 -4.09 16.26
CA VAL A 106 9.62 -5.06 17.37
C VAL A 106 10.60 -4.85 18.48
N ASN A 107 11.71 -4.16 18.25
CA ASN A 107 12.76 -3.86 19.20
C ASN A 107 12.61 -2.48 19.85
N VAL A 108 11.65 -1.67 19.39
CA VAL A 108 11.52 -0.27 19.83
C VAL A 108 10.35 -0.15 20.80
N GLU A 109 10.64 0.26 22.02
CA GLU A 109 9.62 0.53 23.02
C GLU A 109 8.72 1.70 22.55
N GLY A 110 7.40 1.54 22.73
CA GLY A 110 6.42 2.54 22.28
C GLY A 110 5.99 2.41 20.82
N HIS A 111 6.61 1.55 19.99
CA HIS A 111 6.24 1.36 18.59
C HIS A 111 5.11 0.35 18.36
N GLY A 112 4.23 0.14 19.32
CA GLY A 112 3.08 -0.75 19.19
C GLY A 112 2.17 -0.39 18.02
N GLU A 113 1.90 0.89 17.82
CA GLU A 113 1.04 1.42 16.75
C GLU A 113 1.80 1.79 15.46
N HIS A 114 3.10 1.58 15.40
CA HIS A 114 3.86 1.69 14.16
C HIS A 114 3.66 0.45 13.28
N PRO A 115 3.85 0.54 11.95
CA PRO A 115 3.74 -0.61 11.08
C PRO A 115 4.75 -1.69 11.50
N ILE A 116 4.34 -2.94 11.42
CA ILE A 116 5.32 -4.02 11.52
C ILE A 116 6.29 -3.93 10.34
N ASN A 117 7.56 -4.05 10.61
CA ASN A 117 8.61 -4.13 9.60
C ASN A 117 9.56 -5.30 9.93
N CYS A 118 10.64 -5.47 9.18
CA CYS A 118 11.58 -6.59 9.34
C CYS A 118 10.89 -7.95 9.25
N VAL A 119 9.85 -8.04 8.43
CA VAL A 119 9.12 -9.26 8.09
C VAL A 119 9.33 -9.60 6.62
N ASP A 120 9.55 -10.88 6.33
CA ASP A 120 9.63 -11.38 4.96
C ASP A 120 8.23 -11.66 4.38
N TRP A 121 8.17 -11.94 3.08
CA TRP A 121 6.92 -12.15 2.37
C TRP A 121 6.10 -13.31 2.96
N GLU A 122 6.74 -14.44 3.30
CA GLU A 122 6.05 -15.59 3.89
C GLU A 122 5.44 -15.25 5.25
N MET A 123 6.15 -14.45 6.05
CA MET A 123 5.68 -13.97 7.35
C MET A 123 4.45 -13.08 7.20
N ALA A 124 4.45 -12.18 6.20
CA ALA A 124 3.34 -11.30 5.88
C ALA A 124 2.11 -12.09 5.37
N ASP A 125 2.29 -12.99 4.41
CA ASP A 125 1.22 -13.85 3.87
C ASP A 125 0.59 -14.73 4.97
N ARG A 126 1.43 -15.34 5.82
CA ARG A 126 0.95 -16.16 6.93
C ARG A 126 0.13 -15.38 7.94
N PHE A 127 0.54 -14.14 8.28
CA PHE A 127 -0.25 -13.27 9.15
C PHE A 127 -1.65 -13.01 8.56
N CYS A 128 -1.73 -12.60 7.30
CA CYS A 128 -3.00 -12.34 6.65
C CYS A 128 -3.88 -13.60 6.65
N ARG A 129 -3.32 -14.76 6.30
CA ARG A 129 -4.04 -16.05 6.29
C ARG A 129 -4.54 -16.47 7.66
N ALA A 130 -3.77 -16.25 8.72
CA ALA A 130 -4.20 -16.53 10.10
C ALA A 130 -5.44 -15.71 10.49
N GLY A 131 -5.59 -14.49 9.93
CA GLY A 131 -6.78 -13.65 10.08
C GLY A 131 -7.91 -13.94 9.07
N GLY A 132 -7.84 -15.02 8.27
CA GLY A 132 -8.81 -15.30 7.20
C GLY A 132 -8.77 -14.27 6.07
N LYS A 133 -7.65 -13.63 5.87
CA LYS A 133 -7.33 -12.61 4.86
C LYS A 133 -6.21 -13.13 3.92
N ARG A 134 -5.74 -12.29 3.03
CA ARG A 134 -4.60 -12.52 2.14
C ARG A 134 -3.81 -11.22 1.93
N LEU A 135 -2.62 -11.30 1.37
CA LEU A 135 -1.99 -10.10 0.83
C LEU A 135 -2.82 -9.55 -0.35
N PRO A 136 -2.87 -8.22 -0.55
CA PRO A 136 -3.48 -7.66 -1.76
C PRO A 136 -2.67 -8.06 -3.00
N THR A 137 -3.33 -8.20 -4.15
CA THR A 137 -2.60 -8.23 -5.42
C THR A 137 -2.00 -6.86 -5.71
N GLU A 138 -0.99 -6.81 -6.56
CA GLU A 138 -0.39 -5.55 -6.99
C GLU A 138 -1.44 -4.61 -7.62
N ALA A 139 -2.35 -5.18 -8.41
CA ALA A 139 -3.44 -4.44 -9.05
C ALA A 139 -4.46 -3.90 -8.03
N GLU A 140 -4.84 -4.69 -7.04
CA GLU A 140 -5.73 -4.25 -5.95
C GLU A 140 -5.09 -3.10 -5.15
N TRP A 141 -3.81 -3.23 -4.84
CA TRP A 141 -3.06 -2.21 -4.13
C TRP A 141 -3.03 -0.89 -4.91
N GLU A 142 -2.68 -0.93 -6.22
CA GLU A 142 -2.62 0.26 -7.05
C GLU A 142 -3.99 0.91 -7.22
N PHE A 143 -5.04 0.10 -7.44
CA PHE A 143 -6.41 0.61 -7.53
C PHE A 143 -6.88 1.25 -6.24
N ALA A 144 -6.59 0.65 -5.08
CA ALA A 144 -6.93 1.24 -3.77
C ALA A 144 -6.22 2.58 -3.54
N ALA A 145 -5.00 2.75 -4.05
CA ALA A 145 -4.23 3.97 -3.92
C ALA A 145 -4.70 5.08 -4.86
N ARG A 146 -4.92 4.80 -6.16
CA ARG A 146 -5.18 5.83 -7.17
C ARG A 146 -6.62 5.88 -7.71
N GLY A 147 -7.41 4.84 -7.49
CA GLY A 147 -8.75 4.74 -8.05
C GLY A 147 -8.75 4.61 -9.57
N SER A 148 -9.88 4.98 -10.19
CA SER A 148 -10.10 4.91 -11.65
C SER A 148 -9.86 6.23 -12.38
N ASP A 149 -9.59 7.31 -11.67
CA ASP A 149 -9.45 8.67 -12.22
C ASP A 149 -8.00 9.04 -12.59
N GLY A 150 -7.05 8.12 -12.42
CA GLY A 150 -5.68 8.29 -12.87
C GLY A 150 -4.84 9.30 -12.07
N ARG A 151 -5.29 9.67 -10.86
CA ARG A 151 -4.58 10.61 -9.97
C ARG A 151 -3.13 10.20 -9.74
N ARG A 152 -2.28 11.21 -9.53
CA ARG A 152 -0.84 11.01 -9.37
C ARG A 152 -0.49 10.42 -7.99
N TYR A 153 -1.22 10.80 -6.92
CA TYR A 153 -1.04 10.32 -5.55
C TYR A 153 -2.41 9.96 -4.94
N PRO A 154 -2.47 9.24 -3.82
CA PRO A 154 -3.75 8.86 -3.20
C PRO A 154 -4.67 10.05 -2.89
N TRP A 155 -4.11 11.21 -2.55
CA TRP A 155 -4.83 12.46 -2.26
C TRP A 155 -5.13 13.33 -3.49
N GLY A 156 -4.64 12.99 -4.69
CA GLY A 156 -4.77 13.76 -5.93
C GLY A 156 -3.42 14.12 -6.53
N ASP A 157 -3.31 15.33 -7.12
CA ASP A 157 -2.13 15.73 -7.90
C ASP A 157 -1.20 16.71 -7.15
N ALA A 158 -1.56 17.07 -5.91
CA ALA A 158 -0.73 17.95 -5.08
C ALA A 158 0.62 17.30 -4.75
N THR A 159 1.70 18.08 -4.82
CA THR A 159 3.06 17.62 -4.49
C THR A 159 3.12 17.00 -3.09
N PRO A 160 3.83 15.89 -2.90
CA PRO A 160 4.06 15.30 -1.59
C PRO A 160 4.60 16.28 -0.57
N SER A 161 4.11 16.22 0.65
CA SER A 161 4.54 17.04 1.79
C SER A 161 4.35 16.29 3.10
N GLY A 162 4.94 16.77 4.18
CA GLY A 162 4.80 16.20 5.52
C GLY A 162 3.38 16.19 6.09
N LYS A 163 2.37 16.69 5.36
CA LYS A 163 0.95 16.56 5.70
C LYS A 163 0.29 15.32 5.11
N HIS A 164 0.84 14.84 3.99
CA HIS A 164 0.24 13.77 3.21
C HIS A 164 0.80 12.39 3.55
N LEU A 165 2.09 12.33 3.95
CA LEU A 165 2.76 11.04 4.14
C LEU A 165 3.99 11.19 5.02
N ASN A 166 4.41 10.09 5.62
CA ASN A 166 5.73 9.94 6.21
C ASN A 166 6.75 9.55 5.12
N ALA A 167 7.62 10.46 4.76
CA ALA A 167 8.76 10.24 3.87
C ALA A 167 9.98 11.00 4.40
N CYS A 168 11.08 11.07 3.65
CA CYS A 168 12.26 11.74 4.19
C CYS A 168 12.07 13.27 4.26
N GLY A 169 11.65 13.77 5.41
CA GLY A 169 11.59 15.19 5.78
C GLY A 169 12.85 15.65 6.53
N ALA A 170 12.72 16.75 7.25
CA ALA A 170 13.83 17.34 8.01
C ALA A 170 14.41 16.39 9.07
N GLU A 171 13.54 15.66 9.80
CA GLU A 171 13.91 14.74 10.87
C GLU A 171 14.64 13.49 10.34
N CYS A 172 14.19 12.97 9.21
CA CYS A 172 14.84 11.86 8.52
C CYS A 172 16.28 12.23 8.12
N VAL A 173 16.49 13.43 7.53
CA VAL A 173 17.83 13.91 7.18
C VAL A 173 18.71 14.09 8.42
N GLU A 174 18.15 14.60 9.52
CA GLU A 174 18.89 14.74 10.77
C GLU A 174 19.26 13.35 11.35
N TRP A 175 18.35 12.38 11.32
CA TRP A 175 18.63 11.00 11.69
C TRP A 175 19.77 10.43 10.85
N GLY A 176 19.73 10.64 9.53
CA GLY A 176 20.78 10.22 8.61
C GLY A 176 22.16 10.78 9.01
N LYS A 177 22.24 12.08 9.27
CA LYS A 177 23.48 12.74 9.72
C LYS A 177 24.03 12.12 11.02
N LYS A 178 23.16 11.89 12.00
CA LYS A 178 23.54 11.25 13.29
C LYS A 178 24.09 9.85 13.10
N ASN A 179 23.53 9.08 12.17
CA ASN A 179 23.87 7.69 11.90
C ASN A 179 24.88 7.51 10.75
N ARG A 180 25.40 8.61 10.19
CA ARG A 180 26.35 8.62 9.07
C ARG A 180 25.79 7.97 7.82
N VAL A 181 24.49 8.11 7.61
CA VAL A 181 23.75 7.69 6.41
C VAL A 181 23.39 8.95 5.63
N GLU A 182 23.74 8.99 4.35
CA GLU A 182 23.33 10.08 3.48
C GLU A 182 21.88 9.88 3.07
N LEU A 183 20.99 10.76 3.52
CA LEU A 183 19.58 10.79 3.16
C LEU A 183 19.24 12.17 2.58
N LEU A 184 18.50 12.19 1.49
CA LEU A 184 18.04 13.40 0.84
C LEU A 184 16.57 13.64 1.21
N ALA A 185 16.22 14.88 1.49
CA ALA A 185 14.85 15.24 1.80
C ALA A 185 13.96 15.18 0.55
N MET A 186 12.79 14.54 0.65
CA MET A 186 11.72 14.64 -0.34
C MET A 186 11.04 16.01 -0.26
N TYR A 187 10.84 16.53 0.96
CA TYR A 187 10.29 17.84 1.26
C TYR A 187 11.08 18.50 2.41
N LYS A 188 10.98 19.81 2.51
CA LYS A 188 11.80 20.59 3.46
C LYS A 188 11.20 20.67 4.86
N GLU A 189 9.90 20.54 4.95
CA GLU A 189 9.16 20.60 6.21
C GLU A 189 9.36 19.35 7.06
N SER A 190 8.94 19.47 8.32
CA SER A 190 8.82 18.37 9.27
C SER A 190 7.54 17.60 9.00
N ASP A 191 7.59 16.27 9.04
CA ASP A 191 6.41 15.39 9.17
C ASP A 191 6.22 14.90 10.62
N GLY A 192 7.17 15.20 11.49
CA GLY A 192 7.15 14.85 12.91
C GLY A 192 7.90 13.55 13.24
N PHE A 193 8.38 12.80 12.24
CA PHE A 193 8.94 11.47 12.46
C PHE A 193 10.28 11.30 11.76
N ALA A 194 11.27 10.84 12.51
CA ALA A 194 12.62 10.59 11.98
C ALA A 194 12.73 9.24 11.25
N THR A 195 11.82 8.31 11.56
CA THR A 195 11.70 6.96 10.98
C THR A 195 10.24 6.65 10.72
N THR A 196 9.75 5.43 10.97
CA THR A 196 8.31 5.12 10.82
C THR A 196 7.45 5.99 11.74
N ALA A 197 6.21 6.26 11.31
CA ALA A 197 5.17 6.92 12.10
C ALA A 197 4.13 5.88 12.60
N PRO A 198 3.37 6.17 13.67
CA PRO A 198 2.15 5.40 13.97
C PRO A 198 1.22 5.39 12.76
N VAL A 199 0.60 4.24 12.49
CA VAL A 199 -0.30 4.11 11.32
C VAL A 199 -1.49 5.09 11.41
N GLY A 200 -1.92 5.64 10.29
CA GLY A 200 -3.02 6.61 10.22
C GLY A 200 -2.65 8.03 10.63
N SER A 201 -1.35 8.35 10.78
CA SER A 201 -0.90 9.69 11.21
C SER A 201 -1.12 10.78 10.14
N PHE A 202 -1.38 10.41 8.88
CA PHE A 202 -1.48 11.36 7.75
C PHE A 202 -2.86 11.34 7.08
N PRO A 203 -3.92 11.84 7.73
CA PRO A 203 -5.28 11.76 7.18
C PRO A 203 -5.48 12.57 5.88
N GLU A 204 -4.64 13.58 5.60
CA GLU A 204 -4.65 14.32 4.33
C GLU A 204 -4.08 13.48 3.16
N GLY A 205 -3.35 12.40 3.47
CA GLY A 205 -2.81 11.44 2.49
C GLY A 205 -3.75 10.30 2.13
N ARG A 206 -4.94 10.27 2.75
CA ARG A 206 -5.92 9.18 2.57
C ARG A 206 -6.39 9.04 1.14
N SER A 207 -6.49 7.78 0.69
CA SER A 207 -7.05 7.47 -0.61
C SER A 207 -8.56 7.73 -0.67
N ARG A 208 -9.11 7.83 -1.89
CA ARG A 208 -10.55 8.02 -2.10
C ARG A 208 -11.44 6.93 -1.50
N PHE A 209 -10.89 5.75 -1.27
CA PHE A 209 -11.62 4.63 -0.65
C PHE A 209 -11.45 4.58 0.87
N GLY A 210 -10.70 5.52 1.45
CA GLY A 210 -10.56 5.64 2.89
C GLY A 210 -9.36 4.89 3.49
N ALA A 211 -8.48 4.32 2.67
CA ALA A 211 -7.23 3.72 3.14
C ALA A 211 -6.18 4.80 3.42
N ASP A 212 -5.52 4.71 4.56
CA ASP A 212 -4.44 5.57 5.00
C ASP A 212 -3.07 4.94 4.68
N ASP A 213 -2.03 5.75 4.60
CA ASP A 213 -0.61 5.35 4.49
C ASP A 213 -0.30 4.38 3.33
N LEU A 214 -1.08 4.45 2.22
CA LEU A 214 -0.78 3.65 1.03
C LEU A 214 0.53 4.08 0.36
N VAL A 215 1.04 5.26 0.68
CA VAL A 215 2.35 5.73 0.23
C VAL A 215 3.11 6.37 1.39
N GLY A 216 4.41 6.12 1.46
CA GLY A 216 5.25 6.49 2.59
C GLY A 216 5.25 5.44 3.70
N ASN A 217 5.72 5.77 4.85
CA ASN A 217 5.85 4.96 6.06
C ASN A 217 6.66 3.67 5.85
N VAL A 218 6.07 2.62 5.27
CA VAL A 218 6.80 1.43 4.84
C VAL A 218 6.38 0.96 3.45
N TRP A 219 7.29 0.40 2.68
CA TRP A 219 6.95 -0.42 1.51
C TRP A 219 6.05 -1.56 1.92
N GLU A 220 5.12 -1.94 1.07
CA GLU A 220 4.15 -2.99 1.36
C GLU A 220 4.32 -4.19 0.44
N TRP A 221 4.48 -5.39 1.03
CA TRP A 221 4.42 -6.64 0.29
C TRP A 221 3.05 -6.82 -0.39
N THR A 222 3.06 -7.19 -1.67
CA THR A 222 1.87 -7.69 -2.38
C THR A 222 1.98 -9.20 -2.62
N SER A 223 0.90 -9.84 -3.06
CA SER A 223 0.90 -11.29 -3.34
C SER A 223 1.73 -11.67 -4.57
N ASP A 224 2.00 -10.73 -5.45
CA ASP A 224 2.45 -10.98 -6.81
C ASP A 224 3.96 -11.24 -6.88
N TRP A 225 4.34 -12.18 -7.75
CA TRP A 225 5.68 -12.21 -8.28
C TRP A 225 5.89 -11.03 -9.23
N TYR A 226 7.08 -10.46 -9.18
CA TYR A 226 7.43 -9.37 -10.07
C TYR A 226 7.62 -9.88 -11.50
N GLY A 227 6.96 -9.22 -12.45
CA GLY A 227 7.08 -9.46 -13.88
C GLY A 227 6.73 -8.20 -14.68
N ALA A 228 7.12 -8.18 -15.95
CA ALA A 228 6.77 -7.10 -16.86
C ALA A 228 5.24 -7.08 -17.09
N TYR A 229 4.67 -5.89 -17.24
CA TYR A 229 3.27 -5.76 -17.64
C TYR A 229 3.06 -6.18 -19.09
N GLY A 230 1.90 -6.80 -19.35
CA GLY A 230 1.42 -7.06 -20.70
C GLY A 230 0.58 -5.89 -21.23
N LYS A 231 0.29 -5.89 -22.54
CA LYS A 231 -0.57 -4.88 -23.18
C LYS A 231 -2.06 -5.25 -23.18
N ALA A 232 -2.37 -6.51 -22.86
CA ALA A 232 -3.74 -7.01 -22.91
C ALA A 232 -4.54 -6.54 -21.69
N ASP A 233 -5.83 -6.31 -21.88
CA ASP A 233 -6.79 -6.12 -20.81
C ASP A 233 -6.88 -7.37 -19.95
N VAL A 234 -6.87 -7.23 -18.63
CA VAL A 234 -6.90 -8.33 -17.68
C VAL A 234 -7.98 -8.13 -16.61
N THR A 235 -8.44 -9.24 -16.05
CA THR A 235 -9.42 -9.22 -14.95
C THR A 235 -8.85 -9.95 -13.75
N ASP A 236 -8.93 -9.32 -12.58
CA ASP A 236 -8.42 -9.83 -11.30
C ASP A 236 -7.01 -10.46 -11.43
N PRO A 237 -6.00 -9.73 -11.98
CA PRO A 237 -4.67 -10.29 -12.17
C PRO A 237 -3.99 -10.55 -10.84
N SER A 238 -3.17 -11.60 -10.81
CA SER A 238 -2.35 -12.01 -9.65
C SER A 238 -0.86 -12.11 -9.99
N GLY A 239 -0.46 -11.44 -11.06
CA GLY A 239 0.93 -11.49 -11.56
C GLY A 239 1.32 -12.84 -12.17
N PRO A 240 2.61 -13.04 -12.47
CA PRO A 240 3.14 -14.31 -12.97
C PRO A 240 2.98 -15.44 -11.95
N GLU A 241 2.78 -16.68 -12.42
CA GLU A 241 2.73 -17.87 -11.54
C GLU A 241 4.04 -18.13 -10.78
N LYS A 242 5.16 -17.73 -11.33
CA LYS A 242 6.51 -17.93 -10.78
C LYS A 242 7.35 -16.69 -10.98
N GLY A 243 8.31 -16.50 -10.07
CA GLY A 243 9.27 -15.40 -10.14
C GLY A 243 10.41 -15.59 -9.13
N THR A 244 11.35 -14.68 -9.13
CA THR A 244 12.48 -14.65 -8.20
C THR A 244 12.35 -13.55 -7.16
N MET A 245 11.51 -12.54 -7.43
CA MET A 245 11.27 -11.40 -6.56
C MET A 245 9.78 -11.15 -6.40
N ARG A 246 9.35 -10.69 -5.24
CA ARG A 246 7.99 -10.22 -4.94
C ARG A 246 7.88 -8.74 -5.16
N VAL A 247 6.69 -8.30 -5.55
CA VAL A 247 6.38 -6.88 -5.70
C VAL A 247 6.23 -6.23 -4.32
N ILE A 248 6.80 -5.05 -4.16
CA ILE A 248 6.52 -4.12 -3.05
C ILE A 248 6.11 -2.76 -3.61
N ARG A 249 5.25 -2.06 -2.87
CA ARG A 249 4.61 -0.83 -3.33
C ARG A 249 4.66 0.26 -2.25
N GLY A 250 4.50 1.53 -2.64
CA GLY A 250 4.18 2.64 -1.77
C GLY A 250 5.33 3.53 -1.32
N GLY A 251 6.57 3.08 -1.34
CA GLY A 251 7.67 3.85 -0.75
C GLY A 251 7.75 3.68 0.76
N ALA A 252 8.73 4.31 1.39
CA ALA A 252 8.94 4.24 2.84
C ALA A 252 9.39 5.58 3.41
N TRP A 253 9.46 5.69 4.76
CA TRP A 253 9.84 6.86 5.52
C TRP A 253 11.17 7.52 5.08
N ASN A 254 12.09 6.74 4.52
CA ASN A 254 13.37 7.22 3.99
C ASN A 254 13.32 7.53 2.49
N GLY A 255 12.15 7.57 1.88
CA GLY A 255 11.95 7.91 0.48
C GLY A 255 12.33 9.36 0.19
N SER A 256 13.22 9.58 -0.77
CA SER A 256 13.79 10.90 -1.09
C SER A 256 13.24 11.49 -2.39
N TYR A 257 12.57 10.68 -3.20
CA TYR A 257 12.09 11.10 -4.52
C TYR A 257 10.57 10.99 -4.61
N PRO A 258 9.86 12.07 -5.03
CA PRO A 258 8.41 12.05 -5.21
C PRO A 258 7.90 10.94 -6.13
N ASP A 259 8.72 10.49 -7.07
CA ASP A 259 8.35 9.40 -7.97
C ASP A 259 8.18 8.05 -7.25
N TRP A 260 8.92 7.83 -6.16
CA TRP A 260 8.85 6.56 -5.41
C TRP A 260 7.53 6.38 -4.63
N VAL A 261 6.82 7.47 -4.39
CA VAL A 261 5.53 7.47 -3.69
C VAL A 261 4.34 7.67 -4.64
N ARG A 262 4.57 7.54 -5.96
CA ARG A 262 3.47 7.42 -6.91
C ARG A 262 2.86 6.02 -6.83
N PRO A 263 1.53 5.87 -6.81
CA PRO A 263 0.90 4.56 -6.86
C PRO A 263 1.31 3.68 -8.04
N THR A 264 1.74 4.25 -9.15
CA THR A 264 2.24 3.52 -10.33
C THR A 264 3.65 2.98 -10.13
N PHE A 265 4.44 3.58 -9.22
CA PHE A 265 5.81 3.14 -9.00
C PHE A 265 5.84 1.71 -8.45
N ARG A 266 6.67 0.89 -9.08
CA ARG A 266 6.85 -0.53 -8.75
C ARG A 266 8.25 -0.77 -8.24
N PHE A 267 8.35 -1.51 -7.15
CA PHE A 267 9.63 -2.03 -6.71
C PHE A 267 9.51 -3.51 -6.38
N LYS A 268 10.64 -4.15 -6.10
CA LYS A 268 10.73 -5.60 -5.95
C LYS A 268 11.80 -5.96 -4.93
N ASN A 269 11.61 -7.08 -4.24
CA ASN A 269 12.64 -7.63 -3.38
C ASN A 269 12.57 -9.17 -3.39
N VAL A 270 13.66 -9.84 -2.97
CA VAL A 270 13.63 -11.28 -2.76
C VAL A 270 12.65 -11.63 -1.65
N ALA A 271 11.93 -12.74 -1.78
CA ALA A 271 10.83 -13.08 -0.88
C ALA A 271 11.25 -13.26 0.59
N ASP A 272 12.51 -13.59 0.85
CA ASP A 272 13.08 -13.79 2.18
C ASP A 272 13.81 -12.56 2.73
N ALA A 273 13.73 -11.40 2.03
CA ALA A 273 14.23 -10.13 2.55
C ALA A 273 13.41 -9.66 3.75
N ARG A 274 14.10 -9.10 4.71
CA ARG A 274 13.52 -8.40 5.87
C ARG A 274 14.18 -7.04 5.97
N SER A 275 13.39 -5.98 5.90
CA SER A 275 13.92 -4.62 5.91
C SER A 275 13.16 -3.74 6.89
N TYR A 276 13.88 -2.85 7.51
CA TYR A 276 13.34 -1.78 8.36
C TYR A 276 12.33 -0.85 7.63
N GLY A 277 12.32 -0.86 6.31
CA GLY A 277 11.41 -0.08 5.49
C GLY A 277 10.34 -0.90 4.77
N ILE A 278 10.15 -2.21 5.10
CA ILE A 278 9.16 -3.06 4.44
C ILE A 278 8.22 -3.67 5.48
N GLY A 279 6.94 -3.42 5.30
CA GLY A 279 5.83 -4.00 6.03
C GLY A 279 4.77 -4.55 5.08
N PHE A 280 3.49 -4.51 5.47
CA PHE A 280 2.38 -4.99 4.66
C PHE A 280 1.03 -4.59 5.25
N ARG A 281 -0.03 -4.72 4.43
CA ARG A 281 -1.44 -4.77 4.84
C ARG A 281 -2.14 -5.97 4.22
N CYS A 282 -3.33 -6.33 4.71
CA CYS A 282 -4.07 -7.46 4.18
C CYS A 282 -5.30 -7.01 3.38
N ALA A 283 -5.76 -7.90 2.47
CA ALA A 283 -7.01 -7.80 1.73
C ALA A 283 -7.92 -9.00 2.00
N LYS A 284 -9.18 -8.88 1.68
CA LYS A 284 -10.16 -9.98 1.79
C LYS A 284 -11.12 -9.97 0.60
#